data_b86432b05e0dcee1076b1d0d748491ed
#
_entry.id   b86432b05e0dcee1076b1d0d748491ed
#
_cell.length_a   1.000
_cell.length_b   1.000
_cell.length_c   1.000
_cell.angle_alpha   90.00
_cell.angle_beta   90.00
_cell.angle_gamma   90.00
#
_symmetry.space_group_name_H-M   'P 1'
#
loop_
_entity.id
_entity.type
_entity.pdbx_description
1 polymer ?
#
loop_
_entity_poly.entity_id
_entity_poly.type
_entity_poly.pdbx_seq_one_letter_code
_entity_poly.pdbx_strand_id
1 'polypeptide(L)'
;MTTLSVATPHGPARAELHCCPEGRAALLLGHGAGGGIAAPDLVAATRAAVAAGVHVALVEQPYLVAGRRAPAPARQLDAAWLTVAEELAIGVFADLPLVFGGRSSGARVACRTAAEGGACAVLCLAFPVHPVGRPEKSRMPELDGVDVPVLVVQGERDPFGRPEPLPGREVVLLAGDHTLRADPGDLGRTVSEWLERRLRPLD
;
A
#
# COMPACT_ATOMS: atom_id res chain seq x y z
N MET A 1 6.04 18.22 -5.87
CA MET A 1 6.53 16.85 -5.66
C MET A 1 7.87 16.94 -4.96
N THR A 2 8.03 16.34 -3.80
CA THR A 2 9.24 16.39 -2.96
C THR A 2 9.66 14.96 -2.66
N THR A 3 10.96 14.70 -2.66
CA THR A 3 11.50 13.38 -2.31
C THR A 3 12.30 13.50 -1.00
N LEU A 4 11.97 12.67 -0.03
CA LEU A 4 12.70 12.53 1.23
C LEU A 4 13.55 11.26 1.19
N SER A 5 14.77 11.35 1.73
CA SER A 5 15.61 10.17 2.00
C SER A 5 15.52 9.89 3.50
N VAL A 6 15.12 8.67 3.84
CA VAL A 6 14.97 8.22 5.23
C VAL A 6 16.03 7.17 5.53
N ALA A 7 16.85 7.40 6.54
CA ALA A 7 17.84 6.42 7.00
C ALA A 7 17.10 5.27 7.73
N THR A 8 17.31 4.04 7.28
CA THR A 8 16.70 2.85 7.90
C THR A 8 17.79 1.85 8.33
N PRO A 9 17.49 0.88 9.20
CA PRO A 9 18.46 -0.15 9.61
C PRO A 9 19.05 -0.98 8.45
N HIS A 10 18.43 -0.90 7.25
CA HIS A 10 18.80 -1.71 6.08
C HIS A 10 19.26 -0.87 4.88
N GLY A 11 19.67 0.37 5.12
CA GLY A 11 20.07 1.36 4.12
C GLY A 11 18.99 2.42 3.90
N PRO A 12 19.28 3.46 3.10
CA PRO A 12 18.33 4.53 2.86
C PRO A 12 17.12 4.04 2.07
N ALA A 13 15.92 4.42 2.53
CA ALA A 13 14.68 4.39 1.78
C ALA A 13 14.41 5.77 1.17
N ARG A 14 13.49 5.85 0.20
CA ARG A 14 12.99 7.10 -0.34
C ARG A 14 11.48 7.17 -0.19
N ALA A 15 10.96 8.35 0.12
CA ALA A 15 9.54 8.66 0.10
C ALA A 15 9.29 9.82 -0.89
N GLU A 16 8.59 9.55 -1.97
CA GLU A 16 8.13 10.56 -2.91
C GLU A 16 6.78 11.09 -2.44
N LEU A 17 6.71 12.37 -2.10
CA LEU A 17 5.54 13.00 -1.50
C LEU A 17 4.65 13.67 -2.55
N HIS A 18 3.37 13.35 -2.50
CA HIS A 18 2.29 13.96 -3.26
C HIS A 18 1.30 14.58 -2.27
N CYS A 19 1.49 15.85 -1.98
CA CYS A 19 0.64 16.56 -1.03
C CYS A 19 -0.52 17.25 -1.74
N CYS A 20 -1.68 17.30 -1.07
CA CYS A 20 -2.85 18.08 -1.46
C CYS A 20 -3.07 19.23 -0.47
N PRO A 21 -3.79 20.29 -0.87
CA PRO A 21 -4.26 21.29 0.08
C PRO A 21 -5.17 20.64 1.13
N GLU A 22 -5.01 21.02 2.39
CA GLU A 22 -5.88 20.57 3.49
C GLU A 22 -6.07 19.05 3.58
N GLY A 23 -4.98 18.30 3.41
CA GLY A 23 -5.01 16.84 3.51
C GLY A 23 -5.47 16.37 4.90
N ARG A 24 -6.47 15.47 4.93
CA ARG A 24 -7.09 14.97 6.17
C ARG A 24 -6.54 13.62 6.64
N ALA A 25 -5.65 13.03 5.87
CA ALA A 25 -4.96 11.77 6.15
C ALA A 25 -3.72 11.63 5.26
N ALA A 26 -2.88 10.64 5.54
CA ALA A 26 -1.76 10.28 4.71
C ALA A 26 -1.79 8.79 4.34
N LEU A 27 -1.63 8.48 3.06
CA LEU A 27 -1.53 7.14 2.50
C LEU A 27 -0.08 6.84 2.12
N LEU A 28 0.52 5.88 2.79
CA LEU A 28 1.83 5.36 2.45
C LEU A 28 1.66 4.17 1.50
N LEU A 29 2.26 4.21 0.32
CA LEU A 29 2.15 3.18 -0.71
C LEU A 29 3.50 2.53 -1.03
N GLY A 30 3.63 1.23 -0.75
CA GLY A 30 4.80 0.42 -1.08
C GLY A 30 4.70 -0.24 -2.47
N HIS A 31 5.86 -0.36 -3.14
CA HIS A 31 5.95 -1.00 -4.47
C HIS A 31 5.98 -2.54 -4.42
N GLY A 32 5.74 -3.17 -5.57
CA GLY A 32 5.90 -4.61 -5.75
C GLY A 32 7.36 -5.05 -5.86
N ALA A 33 7.62 -6.35 -5.68
CA ALA A 33 8.96 -6.92 -5.60
C ALA A 33 9.87 -6.62 -6.81
N GLY A 34 9.34 -6.63 -8.03
CA GLY A 34 10.10 -6.43 -9.26
C GLY A 34 9.86 -5.07 -9.94
N GLY A 35 9.15 -4.15 -9.27
CA GLY A 35 8.77 -2.85 -9.83
C GLY A 35 9.12 -1.69 -8.90
N GLY A 36 9.08 -0.48 -9.43
CA GLY A 36 9.24 0.76 -8.67
C GLY A 36 7.90 1.43 -8.38
N ILE A 37 7.98 2.63 -7.84
CA ILE A 37 6.83 3.47 -7.49
C ILE A 37 6.07 4.02 -8.71
N ALA A 38 6.66 3.97 -9.91
CA ALA A 38 6.03 4.38 -11.17
C ALA A 38 5.07 3.33 -11.77
N ALA A 39 4.75 2.25 -11.04
CA ALA A 39 3.79 1.25 -11.50
C ALA A 39 2.42 1.90 -11.76
N PRO A 40 1.73 1.57 -12.88
CA PRO A 40 0.50 2.26 -13.30
C PRO A 40 -0.62 2.23 -12.25
N ASP A 41 -0.74 1.13 -11.52
CA ASP A 41 -1.71 0.96 -10.44
C ASP A 41 -1.39 1.86 -9.23
N LEU A 42 -0.12 1.99 -8.84
CA LEU A 42 0.31 2.92 -7.80
C LEU A 42 0.08 4.38 -8.22
N VAL A 43 0.37 4.72 -9.48
CA VAL A 43 0.13 6.07 -10.03
C VAL A 43 -1.37 6.40 -10.02
N ALA A 44 -2.23 5.46 -10.43
CA ALA A 44 -3.67 5.65 -10.43
C ALA A 44 -4.22 5.82 -9.00
N ALA A 45 -3.80 4.97 -8.06
CA ALA A 45 -4.18 5.08 -6.64
C ALA A 45 -3.70 6.40 -6.02
N THR A 46 -2.47 6.84 -6.32
CA THR A 46 -1.92 8.11 -5.86
C THR A 46 -2.75 9.29 -6.32
N ARG A 47 -3.08 9.36 -7.63
CA ARG A 47 -3.91 10.43 -8.18
C ARG A 47 -5.29 10.48 -7.53
N ALA A 48 -5.91 9.32 -7.36
CA ALA A 48 -7.23 9.20 -6.74
C ALA A 48 -7.21 9.64 -5.27
N ALA A 49 -6.21 9.20 -4.49
CA ALA A 49 -6.08 9.59 -3.09
C ALA A 49 -5.84 11.10 -2.93
N VAL A 50 -4.95 11.68 -3.73
CA VAL A 50 -4.70 13.13 -3.71
C VAL A 50 -5.96 13.93 -4.08
N ALA A 51 -6.73 13.48 -5.08
CA ALA A 51 -8.00 14.10 -5.46
C ALA A 51 -9.06 13.99 -4.34
N ALA A 52 -9.02 12.93 -3.54
CA ALA A 52 -9.86 12.71 -2.37
C ALA A 52 -9.39 13.45 -1.10
N GLY A 53 -8.39 14.34 -1.18
CA GLY A 53 -7.85 15.09 -0.04
C GLY A 53 -7.00 14.23 0.91
N VAL A 54 -6.25 13.28 0.37
CA VAL A 54 -5.32 12.42 1.12
C VAL A 54 -3.91 12.64 0.59
N HIS A 55 -2.98 13.00 1.47
CA HIS A 55 -1.56 13.03 1.11
C HIS A 55 -1.07 11.64 0.75
N VAL A 56 -0.11 11.51 -0.15
CA VAL A 56 0.47 10.22 -0.50
C VAL A 56 1.99 10.27 -0.38
N ALA A 57 2.56 9.23 0.22
CA ALA A 57 3.99 8.94 0.16
C ALA A 57 4.20 7.60 -0.59
N LEU A 58 4.81 7.68 -1.77
CA LEU A 58 5.28 6.49 -2.49
C LEU A 58 6.63 6.08 -1.94
N VAL A 59 6.71 4.92 -1.31
CA VAL A 59 7.89 4.45 -0.57
C VAL A 59 8.71 3.47 -1.40
N GLU A 60 9.95 3.82 -1.70
CA GLU A 60 10.95 2.92 -2.26
C GLU A 60 11.77 2.28 -1.16
N GLN A 61 11.73 0.94 -1.09
CA GLN A 61 12.49 0.14 -0.13
C GLN A 61 14.01 0.24 -0.36
N PRO A 62 14.84 0.10 0.68
CA PRO A 62 16.29 0.25 0.60
C PRO A 62 16.96 -0.60 -0.47
N TYR A 63 16.48 -1.84 -0.69
CA TYR A 63 17.06 -2.69 -1.73
C TYR A 63 16.90 -2.10 -3.14
N LEU A 64 15.76 -1.44 -3.41
CA LEU A 64 15.50 -0.81 -4.70
C LEU A 64 16.32 0.47 -4.85
N VAL A 65 16.41 1.29 -3.80
CA VAL A 65 17.28 2.49 -3.76
C VAL A 65 18.74 2.11 -4.01
N ALA A 66 19.19 0.94 -3.52
CA ALA A 66 20.51 0.39 -3.77
C ALA A 66 20.68 -0.27 -5.16
N GLY A 67 19.67 -0.15 -6.06
CA GLY A 67 19.72 -0.72 -7.42
C GLY A 67 19.55 -2.24 -7.49
N ARG A 68 19.13 -2.90 -6.41
CA ARG A 68 18.91 -4.35 -6.40
C ARG A 68 17.51 -4.68 -6.93
N ARG A 69 17.41 -5.75 -7.72
CA ARG A 69 16.12 -6.21 -8.27
C ARG A 69 15.41 -7.23 -7.39
N ALA A 70 16.16 -8.03 -6.64
CA ALA A 70 15.58 -9.03 -5.75
C ALA A 70 15.17 -8.37 -4.43
N PRO A 71 13.93 -8.61 -3.95
CA PRO A 71 13.48 -8.04 -2.69
C PRO A 71 14.29 -8.59 -1.51
N ALA A 72 14.47 -7.75 -0.50
CA ALA A 72 15.06 -8.16 0.77
C ALA A 72 14.11 -9.12 1.53
N PRO A 73 14.60 -9.86 2.54
CA PRO A 73 13.76 -10.65 3.43
C PRO A 73 12.65 -9.83 4.10
N ALA A 74 11.50 -10.45 4.37
CA ALA A 74 10.32 -9.77 4.90
C ALA A 74 10.63 -8.88 6.12
N ARG A 75 11.38 -9.39 7.10
CA ARG A 75 11.75 -8.62 8.31
C ARG A 75 12.51 -7.32 8.00
N GLN A 76 13.34 -7.33 6.95
CA GLN A 76 14.07 -6.12 6.56
C GLN A 76 13.15 -5.11 5.86
N LEU A 77 12.22 -5.60 5.05
CA LEU A 77 11.21 -4.76 4.40
C LEU A 77 10.31 -4.10 5.44
N ASP A 78 9.88 -4.88 6.43
CA ASP A 78 8.98 -4.43 7.49
C ASP A 78 9.68 -3.39 8.40
N ALA A 79 10.91 -3.66 8.85
CA ALA A 79 11.68 -2.71 9.65
C ALA A 79 11.94 -1.39 8.92
N ALA A 80 12.32 -1.44 7.64
CA ALA A 80 12.53 -0.23 6.85
C ALA A 80 11.22 0.56 6.64
N TRP A 81 10.10 -0.15 6.40
CA TRP A 81 8.79 0.48 6.26
C TRP A 81 8.35 1.18 7.54
N LEU A 82 8.49 0.54 8.70
CA LEU A 82 8.12 1.12 10.00
C LEU A 82 8.95 2.37 10.30
N THR A 83 10.25 2.34 10.02
CA THR A 83 11.11 3.52 10.17
C THR A 83 10.65 4.68 9.29
N VAL A 84 10.27 4.40 8.02
CA VAL A 84 9.73 5.44 7.12
C VAL A 84 8.38 5.96 7.63
N ALA A 85 7.49 5.07 8.09
CA ALA A 85 6.19 5.47 8.61
C ALA A 85 6.32 6.35 9.85
N GLU A 86 7.18 6.00 10.79
CA GLU A 86 7.48 6.80 11.98
C GLU A 86 8.04 8.18 11.62
N GLU A 87 9.04 8.26 10.75
CA GLU A 87 9.63 9.52 10.31
C GLU A 87 8.61 10.45 9.66
N LEU A 88 7.71 9.90 8.83
CA LEU A 88 6.64 10.67 8.20
C LEU A 88 5.57 11.11 9.20
N ALA A 89 5.25 10.26 10.20
CA ALA A 89 4.24 10.52 11.22
C ALA A 89 4.66 11.63 12.19
N ILE A 90 5.94 11.70 12.55
CA ILE A 90 6.45 12.77 13.42
C ILE A 90 6.85 14.03 12.65
N GLY A 91 6.97 13.92 11.33
CA GLY A 91 7.41 15.00 10.42
C GLY A 91 6.26 15.57 9.60
N VAL A 92 6.32 15.33 8.28
CA VAL A 92 5.45 15.97 7.30
C VAL A 92 3.96 15.58 7.42
N PHE A 93 3.65 14.47 8.05
CA PHE A 93 2.28 13.98 8.28
C PHE A 93 1.91 13.94 9.78
N ALA A 94 2.53 14.81 10.58
CA ALA A 94 2.20 14.92 12.00
C ALA A 94 0.69 15.13 12.20
N ASP A 95 0.15 14.45 13.20
CA ASP A 95 -1.26 14.50 13.61
C ASP A 95 -2.27 13.99 12.55
N LEU A 96 -1.81 13.42 11.43
CA LEU A 96 -2.70 12.84 10.43
C LEU A 96 -2.87 11.33 10.66
N PRO A 97 -4.10 10.80 10.48
CA PRO A 97 -4.30 9.36 10.45
C PRO A 97 -3.55 8.75 9.25
N LEU A 98 -2.83 7.66 9.50
CA LEU A 98 -2.05 6.96 8.49
C LEU A 98 -2.82 5.79 7.91
N VAL A 99 -2.93 5.72 6.59
CA VAL A 99 -3.37 4.55 5.85
C VAL A 99 -2.13 3.87 5.27
N PHE A 100 -1.95 2.58 5.54
CA PHE A 100 -0.87 1.82 4.90
C PHE A 100 -1.40 1.13 3.66
N GLY A 101 -0.56 1.02 2.64
CA GLY A 101 -0.96 0.34 1.43
C GLY A 101 0.21 -0.05 0.55
N GLY A 102 -0.11 -0.67 -0.56
CA GLY A 102 0.89 -1.00 -1.56
C GLY A 102 0.42 -2.03 -2.56
N ARG A 103 1.30 -2.31 -3.50
CA ARG A 103 1.10 -3.26 -4.57
C ARG A 103 1.84 -4.56 -4.29
N SER A 104 1.16 -5.72 -4.40
CA SER A 104 1.78 -7.06 -4.33
C SER A 104 2.64 -7.23 -3.07
N SER A 105 3.97 -7.22 -3.18
CA SER A 105 4.89 -7.27 -2.05
C SER A 105 4.68 -6.11 -1.07
N GLY A 106 4.42 -4.90 -1.57
CA GLY A 106 4.11 -3.74 -0.74
C GLY A 106 2.81 -3.90 0.03
N ALA A 107 1.78 -4.51 -0.55
CA ALA A 107 0.53 -4.82 0.16
C ALA A 107 0.79 -5.78 1.35
N ARG A 108 1.66 -6.77 1.18
CA ARG A 108 2.04 -7.68 2.25
C ARG A 108 2.79 -6.98 3.38
N VAL A 109 3.70 -6.05 3.04
CA VAL A 109 4.40 -5.22 4.05
C VAL A 109 3.36 -4.40 4.81
N ALA A 110 2.47 -3.70 4.13
CA ALA A 110 1.41 -2.91 4.75
C ALA A 110 0.56 -3.74 5.73
N CYS A 111 0.14 -4.96 5.34
CA CYS A 111 -0.63 -5.85 6.21
C CYS A 111 0.15 -6.24 7.47
N ARG A 112 1.42 -6.69 7.33
CA ARG A 112 2.22 -7.18 8.47
C ARG A 112 2.58 -6.08 9.46
N THR A 113 2.67 -4.83 9.00
CA THR A 113 3.14 -3.69 9.79
C THR A 113 2.01 -2.77 10.27
N ALA A 114 0.76 -3.04 9.86
CA ALA A 114 -0.38 -2.15 10.15
C ALA A 114 -0.56 -1.85 11.63
N ALA A 115 -0.56 -2.90 12.47
CA ALA A 115 -0.76 -2.75 13.91
C ALA A 115 0.41 -2.02 14.57
N GLU A 116 1.65 -2.43 14.31
CA GLU A 116 2.86 -1.85 14.91
C GLU A 116 3.07 -0.39 14.46
N GLY A 117 2.78 -0.09 13.19
CA GLY A 117 2.92 1.26 12.63
C GLY A 117 1.72 2.17 12.85
N GLY A 118 0.68 1.72 13.59
CA GLY A 118 -0.48 2.53 13.94
C GLY A 118 -1.36 2.92 12.74
N ALA A 119 -1.42 2.08 11.69
CA ALA A 119 -2.29 2.34 10.55
C ALA A 119 -3.76 2.29 10.95
N CYS A 120 -4.56 3.27 10.52
CA CYS A 120 -6.00 3.30 10.73
C CYS A 120 -6.80 2.50 9.69
N ALA A 121 -6.18 2.16 8.56
CA ALA A 121 -6.74 1.36 7.48
C ALA A 121 -5.64 0.81 6.57
N VAL A 122 -5.95 -0.22 5.75
CA VAL A 122 -5.00 -0.82 4.80
C VAL A 122 -5.58 -0.89 3.40
N LEU A 123 -4.80 -0.46 2.40
CA LEU A 123 -5.10 -0.56 0.97
C LEU A 123 -4.18 -1.57 0.29
N CYS A 124 -4.73 -2.69 -0.19
CA CYS A 124 -4.01 -3.70 -0.93
C CYS A 124 -4.33 -3.63 -2.43
N LEU A 125 -3.33 -3.37 -3.25
CA LEU A 125 -3.43 -3.49 -4.70
C LEU A 125 -2.80 -4.82 -5.12
N ALA A 126 -3.60 -5.72 -5.66
CA ALA A 126 -3.22 -7.08 -6.07
C ALA A 126 -2.50 -7.85 -4.94
N PHE A 127 -3.18 -8.11 -3.82
CA PHE A 127 -2.61 -8.90 -2.72
C PHE A 127 -2.33 -10.33 -3.19
N PRO A 128 -1.08 -10.82 -3.10
CA PRO A 128 -0.75 -12.16 -3.59
C PRO A 128 -1.08 -13.21 -2.53
N VAL A 129 -2.24 -13.86 -2.65
CA VAL A 129 -2.74 -14.89 -1.71
C VAL A 129 -1.75 -16.05 -1.57
N HIS A 130 -1.09 -16.43 -2.66
CA HIS A 130 -0.06 -17.46 -2.70
C HIS A 130 0.93 -17.19 -3.83
N PRO A 131 2.12 -17.81 -3.89
CA PRO A 131 2.96 -17.79 -5.08
C PRO A 131 2.26 -18.50 -6.25
N VAL A 132 2.51 -18.06 -7.48
CA VAL A 132 1.94 -18.69 -8.68
C VAL A 132 2.27 -20.18 -8.69
N GLY A 133 1.23 -21.01 -8.89
CA GLY A 133 1.35 -22.48 -8.92
C GLY A 133 1.65 -23.15 -7.57
N ARG A 134 1.56 -22.41 -6.45
CA ARG A 134 1.82 -22.94 -5.11
C ARG A 134 0.74 -22.54 -4.09
N PRO A 135 -0.52 -22.95 -4.28
CA PRO A 135 -1.63 -22.54 -3.41
C PRO A 135 -1.44 -23.01 -1.95
N GLU A 136 -0.69 -24.08 -1.74
CA GLU A 136 -0.34 -24.58 -0.40
C GLU A 136 0.54 -23.62 0.42
N LYS A 137 1.19 -22.64 -0.24
CA LYS A 137 1.99 -21.60 0.41
C LYS A 137 1.18 -20.33 0.62
N SER A 138 0.07 -20.48 1.35
CA SER A 138 -0.83 -19.36 1.63
C SER A 138 -0.14 -18.21 2.36
N ARG A 139 -0.47 -17.00 1.95
CA ARG A 139 -0.09 -15.73 2.60
C ARG A 139 -1.27 -15.05 3.28
N MET A 140 -2.42 -15.72 3.27
CA MET A 140 -3.63 -15.21 3.92
C MET A 140 -3.42 -14.85 5.39
N PRO A 141 -2.59 -15.55 6.19
CA PRO A 141 -2.33 -15.13 7.57
C PRO A 141 -1.83 -13.69 7.73
N GLU A 142 -1.12 -13.14 6.72
CA GLU A 142 -0.69 -11.73 6.75
C GLU A 142 -1.87 -10.76 6.57
N LEU A 143 -2.86 -11.12 5.75
CA LEU A 143 -4.06 -10.32 5.50
C LEU A 143 -5.11 -10.54 6.60
N ASP A 144 -5.24 -11.76 7.11
CA ASP A 144 -6.19 -12.12 8.16
C ASP A 144 -5.80 -11.54 9.52
N GLY A 145 -4.53 -11.22 9.72
CA GLY A 145 -4.01 -10.57 10.93
C GLY A 145 -4.19 -9.05 10.97
N VAL A 146 -4.90 -8.44 10.01
CA VAL A 146 -5.14 -7.00 10.00
C VAL A 146 -6.44 -6.68 10.73
N ASP A 147 -6.35 -5.95 11.85
CA ASP A 147 -7.49 -5.63 12.72
C ASP A 147 -8.19 -4.31 12.36
N VAL A 148 -7.67 -3.57 11.37
CA VAL A 148 -8.26 -2.32 10.87
C VAL A 148 -8.98 -2.55 9.53
N PRO A 149 -9.85 -1.62 9.07
CA PRO A 149 -10.51 -1.77 7.77
C PRO A 149 -9.55 -1.97 6.60
N VAL A 150 -9.85 -2.93 5.74
CA VAL A 150 -9.03 -3.27 4.56
C VAL A 150 -9.84 -3.12 3.28
N LEU A 151 -9.24 -2.51 2.26
CA LEU A 151 -9.66 -2.65 0.87
C LEU A 151 -8.64 -3.50 0.11
N VAL A 152 -9.11 -4.53 -0.57
CA VAL A 152 -8.32 -5.27 -1.56
C VAL A 152 -8.89 -4.99 -2.95
N VAL A 153 -8.10 -4.38 -3.81
CA VAL A 153 -8.41 -4.28 -5.25
C VAL A 153 -7.63 -5.37 -5.97
N GLN A 154 -8.33 -6.30 -6.60
CA GLN A 154 -7.74 -7.52 -7.17
C GLN A 154 -8.15 -7.72 -8.62
N GLY A 155 -7.24 -8.25 -9.45
CA GLY A 155 -7.57 -8.64 -10.81
C GLY A 155 -8.41 -9.94 -10.84
N GLU A 156 -9.47 -9.98 -11.67
CA GLU A 156 -10.32 -11.17 -11.82
C GLU A 156 -9.56 -12.44 -12.22
N ARG A 157 -8.46 -12.26 -12.97
CA ARG A 157 -7.59 -13.34 -13.47
C ARG A 157 -6.20 -13.31 -12.82
N ASP A 158 -6.12 -12.84 -11.56
CA ASP A 158 -4.84 -12.78 -10.86
C ASP A 158 -4.32 -14.20 -10.56
N PRO A 159 -3.16 -14.60 -11.11
CA PRO A 159 -2.60 -15.94 -10.89
C PRO A 159 -2.06 -16.15 -9.47
N PHE A 160 -1.95 -15.10 -8.66
CA PHE A 160 -1.57 -15.19 -7.24
C PHE A 160 -2.77 -15.43 -6.33
N GLY A 161 -3.96 -15.66 -6.88
CA GLY A 161 -5.18 -15.89 -6.15
C GLY A 161 -5.97 -14.63 -5.83
N ARG A 162 -7.15 -14.80 -5.25
CA ARG A 162 -8.07 -13.75 -4.86
C ARG A 162 -8.54 -14.01 -3.44
N PRO A 163 -8.40 -13.06 -2.51
CA PRO A 163 -8.93 -13.23 -1.16
C PRO A 163 -10.45 -13.11 -1.18
N GLU A 164 -11.09 -13.74 -0.20
CA GLU A 164 -12.53 -13.59 0.03
C GLU A 164 -12.81 -12.33 0.86
N PRO A 165 -13.96 -11.66 0.64
CA PRO A 165 -14.43 -10.58 1.49
C PRO A 165 -14.82 -11.12 2.87
N LEU A 166 -14.58 -10.33 3.91
CA LEU A 166 -14.95 -10.61 5.30
C LEU A 166 -15.43 -9.33 5.98
N PRO A 167 -16.08 -9.39 7.15
CA PRO A 167 -16.32 -8.19 7.94
C PRO A 167 -15.02 -7.41 8.16
N GLY A 168 -15.00 -6.12 7.80
CA GLY A 168 -13.79 -5.29 7.84
C GLY A 168 -12.87 -5.40 6.62
N ARG A 169 -13.09 -6.37 5.72
CA ARG A 169 -12.32 -6.54 4.48
C ARG A 169 -13.23 -6.43 3.25
N GLU A 170 -13.15 -5.33 2.54
CA GLU A 170 -13.77 -5.16 1.23
C GLU A 170 -12.85 -5.75 0.15
N VAL A 171 -13.40 -6.51 -0.81
CA VAL A 171 -12.68 -7.02 -1.97
C VAL A 171 -13.41 -6.58 -3.22
N VAL A 172 -12.71 -5.83 -4.06
CA VAL A 172 -13.24 -5.37 -5.36
C VAL A 172 -12.44 -6.03 -6.46
N LEU A 173 -13.14 -6.76 -7.33
CA LEU A 173 -12.53 -7.41 -8.48
C LEU A 173 -12.64 -6.49 -9.69
N LEU A 174 -11.48 -6.22 -10.32
CA LEU A 174 -11.42 -5.48 -11.58
C LEU A 174 -11.01 -6.39 -12.71
N ALA A 175 -11.46 -6.05 -13.92
CA ALA A 175 -11.02 -6.74 -15.13
C ALA A 175 -9.49 -6.74 -15.24
N GLY A 176 -8.88 -7.88 -15.56
CA GLY A 176 -7.44 -8.00 -15.75
C GLY A 176 -6.76 -8.99 -14.82
N ASP A 177 -5.47 -8.81 -14.67
CA ASP A 177 -4.56 -9.71 -13.95
C ASP A 177 -3.88 -9.00 -12.75
N HIS A 178 -2.80 -9.57 -12.26
CA HIS A 178 -1.99 -9.04 -11.15
C HIS A 178 -1.44 -7.62 -11.36
N THR A 179 -1.48 -7.10 -12.58
CA THR A 179 -0.92 -5.77 -12.88
C THR A 179 -1.92 -4.63 -12.69
N LEU A 180 -3.22 -4.91 -12.60
CA LEU A 180 -4.32 -3.93 -12.47
C LEU A 180 -4.27 -2.80 -13.53
N ARG A 181 -3.77 -3.11 -14.74
CA ARG A 181 -3.58 -2.11 -15.80
C ARG A 181 -4.79 -1.92 -16.70
N ALA A 182 -5.75 -2.86 -16.65
CA ALA A 182 -6.84 -2.89 -17.62
C ALA A 182 -7.74 -1.66 -17.51
N ASP A 183 -8.00 -1.18 -16.31
CA ASP A 183 -8.80 0.01 -16.09
C ASP A 183 -8.27 0.85 -14.90
N PRO A 184 -7.35 1.78 -15.18
CA PRO A 184 -6.85 2.70 -14.15
C PRO A 184 -7.93 3.64 -13.61
N GLY A 185 -8.99 3.90 -14.38
CA GLY A 185 -10.12 4.74 -13.97
C GLY A 185 -10.97 4.05 -12.91
N ASP A 186 -11.33 2.79 -13.11
CA ASP A 186 -12.09 2.00 -12.14
C ASP A 186 -11.28 1.79 -10.85
N LEU A 187 -9.98 1.53 -10.97
CA LEU A 187 -9.11 1.44 -9.81
C LEU A 187 -9.11 2.75 -9.02
N GLY A 188 -8.91 3.88 -9.70
CA GLY A 188 -8.92 5.20 -9.05
C GLY A 188 -10.24 5.50 -8.36
N ARG A 189 -11.37 5.25 -9.01
CA ARG A 189 -12.71 5.44 -8.44
C ARG A 189 -12.91 4.58 -7.19
N THR A 190 -12.56 3.29 -7.26
CA THR A 190 -12.65 2.37 -6.13
C THR A 190 -11.86 2.85 -4.92
N VAL A 191 -10.62 3.29 -5.14
CA VAL A 191 -9.74 3.81 -4.07
C VAL A 191 -10.30 5.11 -3.49
N SER A 192 -10.71 6.07 -4.33
CA SER A 192 -11.26 7.36 -3.87
C SER A 192 -12.51 7.17 -3.02
N GLU A 193 -13.51 6.42 -3.51
CA GLU A 193 -14.76 6.15 -2.80
C GLU A 193 -14.54 5.45 -1.45
N TRP A 194 -13.59 4.51 -1.40
CA TRP A 194 -13.27 3.82 -0.15
C TRP A 194 -12.60 4.77 0.86
N LEU A 195 -11.60 5.56 0.44
CA LEU A 195 -10.94 6.54 1.29
C LEU A 195 -11.95 7.58 1.83
N GLU A 196 -12.84 8.08 0.98
CA GLU A 196 -13.88 9.02 1.38
C GLU A 196 -14.81 8.44 2.46
N ARG A 197 -15.22 7.17 2.31
CA ARG A 197 -16.04 6.50 3.33
C ARG A 197 -15.31 6.30 4.66
N ARG A 198 -14.01 5.95 4.60
CA ARG A 198 -13.21 5.62 5.81
C ARG A 198 -12.73 6.84 6.58
N LEU A 199 -12.55 7.96 5.89
CA LEU A 199 -12.00 9.18 6.47
C LEU A 199 -13.07 10.27 6.70
N ARG A 200 -14.35 9.92 6.63
CA ARG A 200 -15.42 10.82 7.05
C ARG A 200 -15.29 11.07 8.54
N PRO A 201 -15.41 12.35 9.00
CA PRO A 201 -15.59 12.62 10.42
C PRO A 201 -16.79 11.80 10.93
N LEU A 202 -16.68 11.26 12.12
CA LEU A 202 -17.85 10.76 12.85
C LEU A 202 -18.66 11.98 13.27
N ASP A 203 -19.89 12.11 12.74
CA ASP A 203 -20.86 13.13 13.16
C ASP A 203 -21.23 12.96 14.64
#